data_ed7c085d4c611ba08dd3e89ef991f772
#
_entry.id   ed7c085d4c611ba08dd3e89ef991f772
#
_cell.length_a   1.000
_cell.length_b   1.000
_cell.length_c   1.000
_cell.angle_alpha   90.00
_cell.angle_beta   90.00
_cell.angle_gamma   90.00
#
_symmetry.space_group_name_H-M   'P 1'
#
loop_
_entity.id
_entity.type
_entity.pdbx_description
1 polymer ?
#
loop_
_entity_poly.entity_id
_entity_poly.type
_entity_poly.pdbx_seq_one_letter_code
_entity_poly.pdbx_strand_id
1 'polypeptide(L)'
;MLADRNAILERQLAAAEAKEAQALRLAHHDALTGLPNRSLLLDRLDQAMRKAQRRGQSVALLLIDLDGFKRINDELGHPAGDELLRIMAGRLTSSIRAADTACRYGGDEFVVMLPDVEHPDQVASVAAKIRSKLANPCSIEGYRVHMTASLGAAIYPGDGGTSEQLLRQADMAMYREKTEAHSAPSITPTDIGTHSANGLFG
;
A
#
# COMPACT_ATOMS: atom_id res chain seq x y z
N MET A 1 49.73 -2.68 13.92
CA MET A 1 49.54 -4.00 13.23
C MET A 1 48.26 -4.74 13.68
N LEU A 2 48.11 -5.14 15.00
CA LEU A 2 46.84 -5.82 15.43
C LEU A 2 45.64 -4.87 15.44
N ALA A 3 45.80 -3.63 15.89
CA ALA A 3 44.72 -2.63 15.90
C ALA A 3 44.24 -2.28 14.48
N ASP A 4 45.14 -2.16 13.53
CA ASP A 4 44.80 -1.87 12.13
C ASP A 4 44.06 -3.03 11.48
N ARG A 5 44.41 -4.25 11.83
CA ARG A 5 43.75 -5.47 11.34
C ARG A 5 42.34 -5.59 11.91
N ASN A 6 42.15 -5.27 13.20
CA ASN A 6 40.83 -5.25 13.81
C ASN A 6 39.92 -4.20 13.19
N ALA A 7 40.42 -2.99 12.95
CA ALA A 7 39.64 -1.94 12.29
C ALA A 7 39.24 -2.30 10.85
N ILE A 8 40.07 -3.04 10.12
CA ILE A 8 39.74 -3.54 8.78
C ILE A 8 38.63 -4.60 8.87
N LEU A 9 38.74 -5.55 9.79
CA LEU A 9 37.75 -6.60 9.99
C LEU A 9 36.40 -6.07 10.42
N GLU A 10 36.38 -5.08 11.33
CA GLU A 10 35.13 -4.40 11.74
C GLU A 10 34.44 -3.70 10.57
N ARG A 11 35.19 -3.02 9.70
CA ARG A 11 34.65 -2.38 8.48
C ARG A 11 34.11 -3.41 7.50
N GLN A 12 34.80 -4.55 7.32
CA GLN A 12 34.35 -5.61 6.44
C GLN A 12 33.07 -6.27 6.97
N LEU A 13 33.00 -6.51 8.27
CA LEU A 13 31.79 -7.05 8.93
C LEU A 13 30.61 -6.09 8.75
N ALA A 14 30.78 -4.82 9.09
CA ALA A 14 29.73 -3.81 8.93
C ALA A 14 29.24 -3.69 7.47
N ALA A 15 30.17 -3.77 6.50
CA ALA A 15 29.81 -3.75 5.09
C ALA A 15 29.05 -5.02 4.65
N ALA A 16 29.40 -6.19 5.19
CA ALA A 16 28.70 -7.45 4.92
C ALA A 16 27.29 -7.44 5.52
N GLU A 17 27.15 -7.02 6.77
CA GLU A 17 25.86 -6.86 7.45
C GLU A 17 24.93 -5.87 6.74
N ALA A 18 25.47 -4.72 6.30
CA ALA A 18 24.70 -3.75 5.53
C ALA A 18 24.22 -4.32 4.19
N LYS A 19 25.07 -5.09 3.51
CA LYS A 19 24.73 -5.74 2.24
C LYS A 19 23.65 -6.84 2.44
N GLU A 20 23.75 -7.62 3.51
CA GLU A 20 22.76 -8.62 3.87
C GLU A 20 21.40 -7.98 4.20
N ALA A 21 21.41 -6.94 5.04
CA ALA A 21 20.21 -6.18 5.39
C ALA A 21 19.54 -5.57 4.14
N GLN A 22 20.34 -5.05 3.20
CA GLN A 22 19.84 -4.54 1.93
C GLN A 22 19.24 -5.65 1.06
N ALA A 23 19.90 -6.80 0.97
CA ALA A 23 19.40 -7.95 0.22
C ALA A 23 18.06 -8.46 0.79
N LEU A 24 17.95 -8.59 2.11
CA LEU A 24 16.71 -8.95 2.80
C LEU A 24 15.61 -7.92 2.55
N ARG A 25 15.94 -6.63 2.60
CA ARG A 25 14.97 -5.58 2.32
C ARG A 25 14.44 -5.66 0.88
N LEU A 26 15.32 -5.84 -0.10
CA LEU A 26 14.92 -6.01 -1.51
C LEU A 26 14.11 -7.28 -1.76
N ALA A 27 14.41 -8.36 -1.02
CA ALA A 27 13.67 -9.61 -1.14
C ALA A 27 12.23 -9.52 -0.58
N HIS A 28 11.98 -8.64 0.41
CA HIS A 28 10.74 -8.61 1.19
C HIS A 28 9.94 -7.33 1.03
N HIS A 29 10.49 -6.28 0.42
CA HIS A 29 9.81 -5.00 0.26
C HIS A 29 9.76 -4.56 -1.20
N ASP A 30 8.72 -3.81 -1.54
CA ASP A 30 8.58 -3.11 -2.82
C ASP A 30 9.54 -1.92 -2.86
N ALA A 31 10.37 -1.85 -3.89
CA ALA A 31 11.42 -0.83 -4.01
C ALA A 31 10.87 0.60 -4.19
N LEU A 32 9.66 0.75 -4.77
CA LEU A 32 9.06 2.04 -5.03
C LEU A 32 8.40 2.63 -3.78
N THR A 33 7.61 1.84 -3.09
CA THR A 33 6.75 2.28 -1.98
C THR A 33 7.34 2.00 -0.60
N GLY A 34 8.32 1.11 -0.50
CA GLY A 34 8.89 0.63 0.76
C GLY A 34 7.97 -0.30 1.56
N LEU A 35 6.76 -0.57 1.09
CA LEU A 35 5.83 -1.50 1.72
C LEU A 35 6.34 -2.95 1.61
N PRO A 36 5.92 -3.86 2.49
CA PRO A 36 5.97 -5.29 2.24
C PRO A 36 5.56 -5.62 0.81
N ASN A 37 6.28 -6.55 0.18
CA ASN A 37 5.92 -7.09 -1.10
C ASN A 37 5.00 -8.33 -0.95
N ARG A 38 4.56 -8.89 -2.07
CA ARG A 38 3.71 -10.08 -2.11
C ARG A 38 4.29 -11.25 -1.32
N SER A 39 5.60 -11.48 -1.42
CA SER A 39 6.26 -12.62 -0.73
C SER A 39 6.16 -12.48 0.79
N LEU A 40 6.48 -11.29 1.32
CA LEU A 40 6.39 -11.03 2.76
C LEU A 40 4.94 -11.05 3.26
N LEU A 41 3.99 -10.56 2.46
CA LEU A 41 2.57 -10.64 2.80
C LEU A 41 2.12 -12.08 2.98
N LEU A 42 2.42 -12.98 2.03
CA LEU A 42 2.00 -14.39 2.07
C LEU A 42 2.57 -15.11 3.29
N ASP A 43 3.85 -14.90 3.60
CA ASP A 43 4.47 -15.48 4.80
C ASP A 43 3.76 -15.00 6.09
N ARG A 44 3.52 -13.69 6.22
CA ARG A 44 2.81 -13.12 7.37
C ARG A 44 1.37 -13.61 7.47
N LEU A 45 0.67 -13.72 6.35
CA LEU A 45 -0.70 -14.22 6.30
C LEU A 45 -0.80 -15.65 6.79
N ASP A 46 0.08 -16.52 6.30
CA ASP A 46 0.14 -17.92 6.74
C ASP A 46 0.46 -18.04 8.24
N GLN A 47 1.35 -17.20 8.75
CA GLN A 47 1.65 -17.14 10.19
C GLN A 47 0.44 -16.65 10.99
N ALA A 48 -0.25 -15.59 10.53
CA ALA A 48 -1.43 -15.06 11.18
C ALA A 48 -2.57 -16.07 11.21
N MET A 49 -2.82 -16.78 10.10
CA MET A 49 -3.85 -17.82 10.02
C MET A 49 -3.57 -18.99 10.95
N ARG A 50 -2.31 -19.49 11.02
CA ARG A 50 -1.91 -20.53 11.98
C ARG A 50 -2.09 -20.09 13.44
N LYS A 51 -1.82 -18.81 13.74
CA LYS A 51 -2.06 -18.24 15.08
C LYS A 51 -3.55 -18.14 15.38
N ALA A 52 -4.33 -17.64 14.44
CA ALA A 52 -5.79 -17.48 14.55
C ALA A 52 -6.47 -18.84 14.76
N GLN A 53 -6.08 -19.88 14.02
CA GLN A 53 -6.59 -21.23 14.20
C GLN A 53 -6.43 -21.75 15.63
N ARG A 54 -5.25 -21.54 16.24
CA ARG A 54 -4.98 -21.96 17.63
C ARG A 54 -5.77 -21.21 18.66
N ARG A 55 -6.18 -19.97 18.35
CA ARG A 55 -6.84 -19.05 19.30
C ARG A 55 -8.34 -18.91 19.06
N GLY A 56 -8.88 -19.53 18.00
CA GLY A 56 -10.27 -19.32 17.59
C GLY A 56 -10.55 -17.89 17.14
N GLN A 57 -9.54 -17.20 16.57
CA GLN A 57 -9.63 -15.82 16.08
C GLN A 57 -9.76 -15.78 14.55
N SER A 58 -10.03 -14.61 14.02
CA SER A 58 -10.13 -14.38 12.58
C SER A 58 -8.99 -13.50 12.06
N VAL A 59 -8.71 -13.63 10.76
CA VAL A 59 -7.79 -12.77 10.00
C VAL A 59 -8.55 -12.23 8.81
N ALA A 60 -8.47 -10.93 8.54
CA ALA A 60 -9.07 -10.36 7.34
C ALA A 60 -8.03 -9.89 6.35
N LEU A 61 -8.37 -10.00 5.06
CA LEU A 61 -7.69 -9.38 3.93
C LEU A 61 -8.59 -8.33 3.29
N LEU A 62 -8.01 -7.20 2.94
CA LEU A 62 -8.59 -6.19 2.07
C LEU A 62 -7.72 -6.07 0.83
N LEU A 63 -8.22 -6.50 -0.32
CA LEU A 63 -7.59 -6.25 -1.62
C LEU A 63 -8.08 -4.90 -2.15
N ILE A 64 -7.19 -4.10 -2.68
CA ILE A 64 -7.41 -2.70 -3.04
C ILE A 64 -6.80 -2.46 -4.41
N ASP A 65 -7.58 -1.92 -5.34
CA ASP A 65 -7.16 -1.53 -6.69
C ASP A 65 -7.45 -0.03 -6.90
N LEU A 66 -6.50 0.71 -7.43
CA LEU A 66 -6.65 2.15 -7.68
C LEU A 66 -7.41 2.39 -8.98
N ASP A 67 -8.62 2.96 -8.89
CA ASP A 67 -9.51 3.11 -10.04
C ASP A 67 -8.93 4.07 -11.09
N GLY A 68 -8.67 3.55 -12.28
CA GLY A 68 -8.16 4.34 -13.41
C GLY A 68 -6.70 4.80 -13.28
N PHE A 69 -5.87 4.14 -12.49
CA PHE A 69 -4.44 4.45 -12.35
C PHE A 69 -3.71 4.53 -13.70
N LYS A 70 -4.07 3.66 -14.65
CA LYS A 70 -3.52 3.72 -16.01
C LYS A 70 -3.69 5.09 -16.65
N ARG A 71 -4.86 5.74 -16.46
CA ARG A 71 -5.13 7.07 -17.00
C ARG A 71 -4.16 8.12 -16.45
N ILE A 72 -3.77 8.03 -15.17
CA ILE A 72 -2.75 8.91 -14.58
C ILE A 72 -1.42 8.76 -15.31
N ASN A 73 -0.99 7.52 -15.56
CA ASN A 73 0.24 7.25 -16.32
C ASN A 73 0.15 7.76 -17.75
N ASP A 74 -1.00 7.57 -18.41
CA ASP A 74 -1.19 7.97 -19.81
C ASP A 74 -1.24 9.50 -19.97
N GLU A 75 -1.78 10.25 -18.99
CA GLU A 75 -1.93 11.71 -19.03
C GLU A 75 -0.73 12.46 -18.43
N LEU A 76 -0.15 11.98 -17.33
CA LEU A 76 0.92 12.67 -16.59
C LEU A 76 2.28 11.95 -16.64
N GLY A 77 2.34 10.76 -17.25
CA GLY A 77 3.54 9.95 -17.34
C GLY A 77 3.80 9.06 -16.13
N HIS A 78 4.69 8.07 -16.31
CA HIS A 78 5.05 7.10 -15.26
C HIS A 78 5.64 7.72 -13.98
N PRO A 79 6.45 8.81 -14.03
CA PRO A 79 6.95 9.43 -12.80
C PRO A 79 5.83 9.94 -11.88
N ALA A 80 4.78 10.51 -12.45
CA ALA A 80 3.60 10.97 -11.70
C ALA A 80 2.81 9.79 -11.09
N GLY A 81 2.68 8.68 -11.84
CA GLY A 81 2.11 7.43 -11.34
C GLY A 81 2.92 6.85 -10.18
N ASP A 82 4.24 6.87 -10.26
CA ASP A 82 5.13 6.43 -9.19
C ASP A 82 4.98 7.27 -7.93
N GLU A 83 4.87 8.60 -8.07
CA GLU A 83 4.62 9.49 -6.95
C GLU A 83 3.26 9.24 -6.31
N LEU A 84 2.22 9.03 -7.13
CA LEU A 84 0.89 8.66 -6.66
C LEU A 84 0.92 7.37 -5.85
N LEU A 85 1.61 6.33 -6.32
CA LEU A 85 1.75 5.06 -5.59
C LEU A 85 2.44 5.25 -4.23
N ARG A 86 3.47 6.11 -4.13
CA ARG A 86 4.10 6.45 -2.83
C ARG A 86 3.13 7.16 -1.88
N ILE A 87 2.34 8.09 -2.40
CA ILE A 87 1.31 8.79 -1.62
C ILE A 87 0.27 7.81 -1.11
N MET A 88 -0.24 6.90 -1.97
CA MET A 88 -1.23 5.90 -1.59
C MET A 88 -0.69 4.91 -0.55
N ALA A 89 0.56 4.47 -0.68
CA ALA A 89 1.24 3.65 0.31
C ALA A 89 1.32 4.33 1.69
N GLY A 90 1.67 5.61 1.75
CA GLY A 90 1.68 6.41 2.98
C GLY A 90 0.29 6.56 3.60
N ARG A 91 -0.74 6.78 2.79
CA ARG A 91 -2.14 6.85 3.23
C ARG A 91 -2.63 5.53 3.81
N LEU A 92 -2.31 4.41 3.17
CA LEU A 92 -2.62 3.07 3.67
C LEU A 92 -1.95 2.82 5.02
N THR A 93 -0.65 3.05 5.12
CA THR A 93 0.10 2.85 6.37
C THR A 93 -0.46 3.69 7.51
N SER A 94 -0.85 4.95 7.26
CA SER A 94 -1.45 5.83 8.28
C SER A 94 -2.90 5.47 8.64
N SER A 95 -3.54 4.59 7.88
CA SER A 95 -4.93 4.16 8.08
C SER A 95 -5.06 2.92 8.97
N ILE A 96 -3.98 2.18 9.17
CA ILE A 96 -3.95 0.89 9.86
C ILE A 96 -3.12 0.95 11.15
N ARG A 97 -3.24 -0.07 12.00
CA ARG A 97 -2.50 -0.20 13.26
C ARG A 97 -1.11 -0.82 13.01
N ALA A 98 -0.21 -0.71 13.98
CA ALA A 98 1.13 -1.30 13.90
C ALA A 98 1.13 -2.85 13.76
N ALA A 99 0.07 -3.52 14.24
CA ALA A 99 -0.11 -4.96 14.11
C ALA A 99 -0.57 -5.37 12.70
N ASP A 100 -1.20 -4.46 11.95
CA ASP A 100 -1.70 -4.71 10.61
C ASP A 100 -0.55 -4.63 9.60
N THR A 101 -0.75 -5.21 8.42
CA THR A 101 0.24 -5.16 7.35
C THR A 101 -0.38 -4.57 6.08
N ALA A 102 0.17 -3.45 5.58
CA ALA A 102 -0.07 -2.99 4.22
C ALA A 102 1.04 -3.53 3.30
N CYS A 103 0.66 -3.95 2.11
CA CYS A 103 1.53 -4.55 1.10
C CYS A 103 1.23 -3.95 -0.27
N ARG A 104 2.24 -3.72 -1.09
CA ARG A 104 2.04 -3.55 -2.53
C ARG A 104 2.08 -4.91 -3.19
N TYR A 105 0.93 -5.36 -3.69
CA TYR A 105 0.75 -6.70 -4.22
C TYR A 105 1.27 -6.82 -5.66
N GLY A 106 1.11 -5.76 -6.46
CA GLY A 106 1.63 -5.61 -7.82
C GLY A 106 1.00 -4.42 -8.54
N GLY A 107 1.70 -3.78 -9.45
CA GLY A 107 1.14 -2.64 -10.20
C GLY A 107 0.54 -1.56 -9.31
N ASP A 108 -0.76 -1.36 -9.44
CA ASP A 108 -1.63 -0.46 -8.67
C ASP A 108 -2.46 -1.17 -7.60
N GLU A 109 -2.18 -2.45 -7.35
CA GLU A 109 -2.87 -3.27 -6.36
C GLU A 109 -2.14 -3.27 -5.01
N PHE A 110 -2.91 -3.06 -3.95
CA PHE A 110 -2.45 -3.16 -2.57
C PHE A 110 -3.27 -4.19 -1.79
N VAL A 111 -2.67 -4.73 -0.75
CA VAL A 111 -3.37 -5.63 0.19
C VAL A 111 -3.13 -5.14 1.61
N VAL A 112 -4.19 -5.09 2.40
CA VAL A 112 -4.10 -4.89 3.84
C VAL A 112 -4.52 -6.16 4.56
N MET A 113 -3.67 -6.67 5.43
CA MET A 113 -3.95 -7.80 6.31
C MET A 113 -4.21 -7.29 7.73
N LEU A 114 -5.32 -7.71 8.31
CA LEU A 114 -5.76 -7.42 9.67
C LEU A 114 -5.71 -8.71 10.49
N PRO A 115 -4.70 -8.92 11.32
CA PRO A 115 -4.68 -10.06 12.25
C PRO A 115 -5.61 -9.78 13.44
N ASP A 116 -5.97 -10.85 14.15
CA ASP A 116 -6.72 -10.78 15.40
C ASP A 116 -8.03 -9.95 15.28
N VAL A 117 -8.85 -10.28 14.25
CA VAL A 117 -10.18 -9.67 14.05
C VAL A 117 -11.18 -10.35 14.99
N GLU A 118 -11.86 -9.56 15.82
CA GLU A 118 -12.87 -10.03 16.76
C GLU A 118 -14.28 -9.99 16.17
N HIS A 119 -14.57 -8.94 15.40
CA HIS A 119 -15.89 -8.72 14.79
C HIS A 119 -15.77 -8.25 13.33
N PRO A 120 -16.65 -8.71 12.43
CA PRO A 120 -16.67 -8.26 11.02
C PRO A 120 -16.77 -6.74 10.84
N ASP A 121 -17.44 -6.04 11.74
CA ASP A 121 -17.60 -4.58 11.72
C ASP A 121 -16.25 -3.83 11.79
N GLN A 122 -15.25 -4.44 12.41
CA GLN A 122 -13.88 -3.88 12.42
C GLN A 122 -13.30 -3.80 11.02
N VAL A 123 -13.54 -4.84 10.20
CA VAL A 123 -13.08 -4.89 8.81
C VAL A 123 -13.76 -3.81 7.98
N ALA A 124 -15.09 -3.67 8.12
CA ALA A 124 -15.86 -2.64 7.44
C ALA A 124 -15.41 -1.22 7.84
N SER A 125 -15.15 -1.00 9.12
CA SER A 125 -14.65 0.29 9.63
C SER A 125 -13.27 0.65 9.06
N VAL A 126 -12.34 -0.33 9.01
CA VAL A 126 -11.00 -0.11 8.43
C VAL A 126 -11.12 0.13 6.92
N ALA A 127 -11.94 -0.63 6.21
CA ALA A 127 -12.18 -0.43 4.78
C ALA A 127 -12.73 0.97 4.49
N ALA A 128 -13.73 1.44 5.24
CA ALA A 128 -14.28 2.78 5.11
C ALA A 128 -13.23 3.88 5.36
N LYS A 129 -12.39 3.72 6.40
CA LYS A 129 -11.29 4.63 6.71
C LYS A 129 -10.26 4.68 5.58
N ILE A 130 -9.86 3.53 5.04
CA ILE A 130 -8.94 3.43 3.91
C ILE A 130 -9.53 4.15 2.70
N ARG A 131 -10.77 3.83 2.32
CA ARG A 131 -11.46 4.44 1.18
C ARG A 131 -11.48 5.97 1.29
N SER A 132 -11.89 6.50 2.45
CA SER A 132 -11.91 7.94 2.72
C SER A 132 -10.52 8.57 2.58
N LYS A 133 -9.48 7.91 3.09
CA LYS A 133 -8.10 8.43 3.03
C LYS A 133 -7.53 8.40 1.60
N LEU A 134 -7.80 7.32 0.85
CA LEU A 134 -7.34 7.20 -0.53
C LEU A 134 -8.03 8.23 -1.44
N ALA A 135 -9.30 8.52 -1.21
CA ALA A 135 -10.08 9.50 -1.97
C ALA A 135 -9.67 10.97 -1.72
N ASN A 136 -8.84 11.28 -0.72
CA ASN A 136 -8.38 12.64 -0.53
C ASN A 136 -7.55 13.11 -1.74
N PRO A 137 -7.78 14.30 -2.28
CA PRO A 137 -6.96 14.82 -3.35
C PRO A 137 -5.49 14.94 -2.96
N CYS A 138 -4.59 14.81 -3.94
CA CYS A 138 -3.16 15.09 -3.78
C CYS A 138 -2.66 15.99 -4.92
N SER A 139 -1.54 16.65 -4.69
CA SER A 139 -0.88 17.46 -5.72
C SER A 139 0.31 16.68 -6.27
N ILE A 140 0.37 16.49 -7.58
CA ILE A 140 1.44 15.80 -8.30
C ILE A 140 1.80 16.63 -9.51
N GLU A 141 3.06 17.04 -9.64
CA GLU A 141 3.58 17.82 -10.78
C GLU A 141 2.72 19.04 -11.16
N GLY A 142 2.14 19.74 -10.17
CA GLY A 142 1.30 20.91 -10.42
C GLY A 142 -0.16 20.60 -10.80
N TYR A 143 -0.56 19.33 -10.74
CA TYR A 143 -1.94 18.90 -10.92
C TYR A 143 -2.55 18.43 -9.61
N ARG A 144 -3.82 18.77 -9.41
CA ARG A 144 -4.65 18.20 -8.33
C ARG A 144 -5.27 16.91 -8.84
N VAL A 145 -4.84 15.80 -8.28
CA VAL A 145 -5.32 14.46 -8.63
C VAL A 145 -6.29 13.98 -7.57
N HIS A 146 -7.47 13.56 -7.97
CA HIS A 146 -8.44 12.87 -7.13
C HIS A 146 -8.66 11.46 -7.71
N MET A 147 -8.52 10.45 -6.87
CA MET A 147 -8.63 9.05 -7.25
C MET A 147 -9.47 8.28 -6.23
N THR A 148 -10.22 7.32 -6.70
CA THR A 148 -10.91 6.33 -5.86
C THR A 148 -10.18 5.00 -5.88
N ALA A 149 -10.63 4.07 -5.06
CA ALA A 149 -10.13 2.71 -5.05
C ALA A 149 -11.28 1.74 -4.81
N SER A 150 -11.27 0.64 -5.55
CA SER A 150 -12.15 -0.50 -5.34
C SER A 150 -11.56 -1.44 -4.31
N LEU A 151 -12.36 -1.88 -3.33
CA LEU A 151 -11.93 -2.70 -2.21
C LEU A 151 -12.75 -3.99 -2.14
N GLY A 152 -12.06 -5.13 -1.99
CA GLY A 152 -12.69 -6.40 -1.69
C GLY A 152 -12.16 -6.98 -0.39
N ALA A 153 -13.05 -7.55 0.43
CA ALA A 153 -12.69 -8.14 1.72
C ALA A 153 -12.93 -9.66 1.74
N ALA A 154 -12.06 -10.38 2.47
CA ALA A 154 -12.25 -11.78 2.82
C ALA A 154 -11.77 -12.04 4.25
N ILE A 155 -12.47 -12.91 5.00
CA ILE A 155 -12.22 -13.17 6.42
C ILE A 155 -12.01 -14.68 6.64
N TYR A 156 -10.83 -15.04 7.14
CA TYR A 156 -10.54 -16.39 7.63
C TYR A 156 -11.24 -16.63 8.97
N PRO A 157 -11.82 -17.82 9.22
CA PRO A 157 -11.88 -18.99 8.33
C PRO A 157 -13.10 -19.00 7.40
N GLY A 158 -14.04 -18.05 7.53
CA GLY A 158 -15.33 -18.09 6.84
C GLY A 158 -15.24 -18.09 5.32
N ASP A 159 -14.34 -17.27 4.75
CA ASP A 159 -14.22 -17.09 3.29
C ASP A 159 -13.12 -17.99 2.68
N GLY A 160 -12.36 -18.73 3.51
CA GLY A 160 -11.34 -19.66 3.03
C GLY A 160 -10.40 -20.15 4.11
N GLY A 161 -9.85 -21.36 3.91
CA GLY A 161 -8.91 -22.01 4.83
C GLY A 161 -7.44 -21.84 4.46
N THR A 162 -7.14 -21.24 3.30
CA THR A 162 -5.77 -20.98 2.82
C THR A 162 -5.61 -19.54 2.36
N SER A 163 -4.37 -19.04 2.37
CA SER A 163 -4.03 -17.70 1.87
C SER A 163 -4.49 -17.48 0.43
N GLU A 164 -4.37 -18.49 -0.42
CA GLU A 164 -4.79 -18.46 -1.81
C GLU A 164 -6.33 -18.34 -1.95
N GLN A 165 -7.08 -19.09 -1.12
CA GLN A 165 -8.54 -18.99 -1.11
C GLN A 165 -9.01 -17.61 -0.66
N LEU A 166 -8.41 -17.05 0.40
CA LEU A 166 -8.75 -15.71 0.89
C LEU A 166 -8.47 -14.64 -0.15
N LEU A 167 -7.30 -14.68 -0.80
CA LEU A 167 -6.97 -13.73 -1.86
C LEU A 167 -7.97 -13.80 -3.01
N ARG A 168 -8.34 -15.00 -3.44
CA ARG A 168 -9.34 -15.19 -4.49
C ARG A 168 -10.72 -14.65 -4.11
N GLN A 169 -11.15 -14.83 -2.85
CA GLN A 169 -12.43 -14.31 -2.39
C GLN A 169 -12.42 -12.77 -2.30
N ALA A 170 -11.31 -12.20 -1.81
CA ALA A 170 -11.12 -10.75 -1.79
C ALA A 170 -11.12 -10.16 -3.20
N ASP A 171 -10.46 -10.80 -4.17
CA ASP A 171 -10.44 -10.40 -5.57
C ASP A 171 -11.84 -10.40 -6.19
N MET A 172 -12.59 -11.48 -5.98
CA MET A 172 -13.99 -11.57 -6.45
C MET A 172 -14.89 -10.48 -5.84
N ALA A 173 -14.67 -10.12 -4.58
CA ALA A 173 -15.41 -9.06 -3.91
C ALA A 173 -15.04 -7.68 -4.48
N MET A 174 -13.74 -7.42 -4.69
CA MET A 174 -13.23 -6.20 -5.30
C MET A 174 -13.72 -6.01 -6.73
N TYR A 175 -13.71 -7.08 -7.52
CA TYR A 175 -14.21 -7.04 -8.90
C TYR A 175 -15.70 -6.66 -8.99
N ARG A 176 -16.52 -7.16 -8.07
CA ARG A 176 -17.94 -6.76 -7.97
C ARG A 176 -18.09 -5.28 -7.70
N GLU A 177 -17.34 -4.76 -6.72
CA GLU A 177 -17.37 -3.32 -6.43
C GLU A 177 -16.88 -2.49 -7.63
N LYS A 178 -15.80 -2.92 -8.30
CA LYS A 178 -15.25 -2.24 -9.46
C LYS A 178 -16.25 -2.13 -10.63
N THR A 179 -17.10 -3.14 -10.80
CA THR A 179 -18.14 -3.14 -11.85
C THR A 179 -19.34 -2.26 -11.50
N GLU A 180 -19.59 -2.03 -10.22
CA GLU A 180 -20.69 -1.18 -9.73
C GLU A 180 -20.29 0.30 -9.61
N ALA A 181 -19.03 0.60 -9.30
CA ALA A 181 -18.50 1.94 -9.07
C ALA A 181 -17.66 2.45 -10.25
N HIS A 182 -18.30 3.11 -11.22
CA HIS A 182 -17.59 3.74 -12.35
C HIS A 182 -17.20 5.19 -12.02
N SER A 183 -16.10 5.39 -11.29
CA SER A 183 -15.55 6.73 -11.05
C SER A 183 -14.16 6.84 -11.69
N ALA A 184 -14.06 7.51 -12.84
CA ALA A 184 -12.77 7.84 -13.41
C ALA A 184 -12.04 8.86 -12.53
N PRO A 185 -10.69 8.81 -12.41
CA PRO A 185 -9.93 9.81 -11.69
C PRO A 185 -10.13 11.19 -12.31
N SER A 186 -10.10 12.24 -11.49
CA SER A 186 -10.09 13.62 -11.98
C SER A 186 -8.71 14.24 -11.83
N ILE A 187 -8.26 14.91 -12.88
CA ILE A 187 -6.97 15.60 -12.97
C ILE A 187 -7.28 17.05 -13.32
N THR A 188 -6.91 17.98 -12.44
CA THR A 188 -7.13 19.42 -12.66
C THR A 188 -5.83 20.17 -12.40
N PRO A 189 -5.44 21.17 -13.22
CA PRO A 189 -4.30 22.02 -12.92
C PRO A 189 -4.47 22.65 -11.54
N THR A 190 -3.39 22.71 -10.76
CA THR A 190 -3.38 23.48 -9.52
C THR A 190 -3.26 24.94 -9.92
N ASP A 191 -4.24 25.80 -9.55
CA ASP A 191 -4.13 27.23 -9.75
C ASP A 191 -2.87 27.73 -9.02
N ILE A 192 -1.80 27.94 -9.77
CA ILE A 192 -0.67 28.74 -9.32
C ILE A 192 -1.21 30.16 -9.35
N GLY A 193 -1.64 30.67 -8.20
CA GLY A 193 -2.11 32.06 -8.06
C GLY A 193 -1.11 32.96 -8.76
N THR A 194 -1.51 33.49 -9.93
CA THR A 194 -0.84 34.58 -10.57
C THR A 194 -0.92 35.77 -9.60
N HIS A 195 0.13 35.94 -8.81
CA HIS A 195 0.34 37.25 -8.17
C HIS A 195 0.48 38.24 -9.32
N SER A 196 -0.63 38.89 -9.59
CA SER A 196 -0.71 40.02 -10.48
C SER A 196 0.30 41.06 -10.00
N ALA A 197 1.44 41.13 -10.66
CA ALA A 197 2.32 42.28 -10.59
C ALA A 197 1.61 43.40 -11.34
N ASN A 198 0.60 44.00 -10.71
CA ASN A 198 0.01 45.26 -11.18
C ASN A 198 0.44 46.36 -10.22
N GLY A 199 1.20 47.27 -10.78
CA GLY A 199 1.30 48.60 -10.21
C GLY A 199 2.72 49.06 -9.94
N LEU A 200 3.34 49.68 -10.97
CA LEU A 200 4.15 50.88 -10.80
C LEU A 200 4.55 51.42 -12.19
N PHE A 201 3.64 52.11 -12.84
CA PHE A 201 3.95 53.24 -13.72
C PHE A 201 2.78 54.22 -13.62
N GLY A 202 3.06 55.30 -12.91
CA GLY A 202 2.30 56.49 -12.77
C GLY A 202 3.18 57.54 -12.15
#